data_78f9fa9da285de466b5ef2f997c6cfb4
#
_entry.id   78f9fa9da285de466b5ef2f997c6cfb4
#
_cell.length_a   1.000
_cell.length_b   1.000
_cell.length_c   1.000
_cell.angle_alpha   90.00
_cell.angle_beta   90.00
_cell.angle_gamma   90.00
#
_symmetry.space_group_name_H-M   'P 1'
#
loop_
_entity.id
_entity.type
_entity.pdbx_description
1 polymer ?
#
loop_
_entity_poly.entity_id
_entity_poly.type
_entity_poly.pdbx_seq_one_letter_code
_entity_poly.pdbx_strand_id
1 'polypeptide(L)'
;MVKQQSLGDSVTFQRKASEIVYALQLNQYLSKDEILTDYLNVSPFGRNNQGKNIAGVQAAAQGIFGKSAKDLTVPEAAFIAGLPQSPIVYSPYNVDGSLKSKELLSYGLARQQNVLFNMYRAGYLTQKDYEKYSAVDISQSFLPSQPQDSVAHGYLYNVVYSEALNHVYDYLIKRDKVSATEQGNDSTKQKYRELAAQALQTGGYTITTTINRGVYDAMQNAVAQYGGILQDGTGEVQAGNVLMDNKTGAVLGFIGGLDYATNQNNHAFDTKRSPGSSIKPILAYAPAIDLGLIGSASMLSNYPTSFSDGTPILHVGETGTGMVSLNEALGVSWNIPAHWTYQAILDSGNSVETYMKKMGYYVPDYSVESLPLGGGIEPTVV
;
A
#
# COMPACT_ATOMS: atom_id res chain seq x y z
N MET A 1 -11.19 26.50 -0.19
CA MET A 1 -10.45 26.29 -1.44
C MET A 1 -8.94 26.39 -1.23
N VAL A 2 -8.35 27.57 -0.96
CA VAL A 2 -6.90 27.79 -0.78
C VAL A 2 -6.28 26.83 0.26
N LYS A 3 -6.91 26.70 1.45
CA LYS A 3 -6.44 25.78 2.50
C LYS A 3 -6.36 24.33 1.98
N GLN A 4 -7.39 23.86 1.32
CA GLN A 4 -7.51 22.45 0.89
C GLN A 4 -6.62 22.10 -0.30
N GLN A 5 -6.34 23.06 -1.20
CA GLN A 5 -5.63 22.81 -2.46
C GLN A 5 -4.13 23.13 -2.38
N SER A 6 -3.72 24.07 -1.51
CA SER A 6 -2.37 24.62 -1.57
C SER A 6 -1.57 24.59 -0.27
N LEU A 7 -2.21 24.59 0.89
CA LEU A 7 -1.53 24.88 2.17
C LEU A 7 -1.64 23.77 3.24
N GLY A 8 -2.45 22.74 3.01
CA GLY A 8 -2.63 21.65 3.97
C GLY A 8 -3.30 22.08 5.30
N ASP A 9 -3.27 21.17 6.29
CA ASP A 9 -4.04 21.32 7.54
C ASP A 9 -3.23 21.75 8.77
N SER A 10 -1.94 22.09 8.61
CA SER A 10 -1.13 22.54 9.75
C SER A 10 -1.72 23.79 10.42
N VAL A 11 -1.84 23.77 11.75
CA VAL A 11 -2.39 24.88 12.51
C VAL A 11 -1.27 25.85 12.90
N THR A 12 -0.79 26.64 11.92
CA THR A 12 0.25 27.65 12.15
C THR A 12 -0.20 29.01 11.71
N PHE A 13 0.30 30.05 12.39
CA PHE A 13 0.04 31.44 12.02
C PHE A 13 0.56 31.77 10.63
N GLN A 14 1.74 31.26 10.27
CA GLN A 14 2.36 31.45 8.95
C GLN A 14 1.47 30.88 7.83
N ARG A 15 0.95 29.66 8.01
CA ARG A 15 0.00 29.07 7.05
C ARG A 15 -1.25 29.94 6.90
N LYS A 16 -1.80 30.45 8.01
CA LYS A 16 -3.00 31.30 7.99
C LYS A 16 -2.75 32.64 7.29
N ALA A 17 -1.59 33.23 7.48
CA ALA A 17 -1.19 34.45 6.77
C ALA A 17 -1.11 34.19 5.25
N SER A 18 -0.47 33.08 4.83
CA SER A 18 -0.40 32.69 3.41
C SER A 18 -1.79 32.43 2.83
N GLU A 19 -2.68 31.76 3.58
CA GLU A 19 -4.07 31.52 3.18
C GLU A 19 -4.82 32.82 2.87
N ILE A 20 -4.66 33.86 3.70
CA ILE A 20 -5.28 35.17 3.50
C ILE A 20 -4.74 35.83 2.22
N VAL A 21 -3.42 35.83 2.05
CA VAL A 21 -2.78 36.43 0.84
C VAL A 21 -3.27 35.77 -0.44
N TYR A 22 -3.28 34.42 -0.47
CA TYR A 22 -3.76 33.69 -1.65
C TYR A 22 -5.27 33.88 -1.90
N ALA A 23 -6.07 33.98 -0.83
CA ALA A 23 -7.49 34.25 -0.98
C ALA A 23 -7.76 35.66 -1.59
N LEU A 24 -6.96 36.65 -1.19
CA LEU A 24 -7.03 37.99 -1.79
C LEU A 24 -6.59 37.98 -3.25
N GLN A 25 -5.53 37.25 -3.60
CA GLN A 25 -5.10 37.09 -4.98
C GLN A 25 -6.17 36.41 -5.84
N LEU A 26 -6.74 35.30 -5.38
CA LEU A 26 -7.83 34.62 -6.09
C LEU A 26 -9.00 35.54 -6.39
N ASN A 27 -9.36 36.39 -5.43
CA ASN A 27 -10.46 37.35 -5.63
C ASN A 27 -10.13 38.50 -6.62
N GLN A 28 -8.86 38.67 -7.00
CA GLN A 28 -8.45 39.61 -8.07
C GLN A 28 -8.54 38.96 -9.45
N TYR A 29 -8.31 37.65 -9.56
CA TYR A 29 -8.24 36.94 -10.83
C TYR A 29 -9.53 36.22 -11.21
N LEU A 30 -10.35 35.84 -10.25
CA LEU A 30 -11.57 35.06 -10.45
C LEU A 30 -12.79 35.84 -9.94
N SER A 31 -13.89 35.74 -10.67
CA SER A 31 -15.20 36.19 -10.21
C SER A 31 -15.71 35.34 -9.01
N LYS A 32 -16.69 35.86 -8.29
CA LYS A 32 -17.31 35.12 -7.18
C LYS A 32 -17.93 33.79 -7.62
N ASP A 33 -18.53 33.77 -8.82
CA ASP A 33 -19.16 32.57 -9.35
C ASP A 33 -18.12 31.52 -9.75
N GLU A 34 -16.99 31.93 -10.33
CA GLU A 34 -15.88 31.03 -10.61
C GLU A 34 -15.30 30.45 -9.32
N ILE A 35 -15.03 31.28 -8.30
CA ILE A 35 -14.52 30.82 -6.99
C ILE A 35 -15.51 29.83 -6.36
N LEU A 36 -16.82 30.11 -6.42
CA LEU A 36 -17.83 29.21 -5.88
C LEU A 36 -17.92 27.90 -6.65
N THR A 37 -17.86 27.97 -7.98
CA THR A 37 -17.86 26.79 -8.86
C THR A 37 -16.68 25.92 -8.58
N ASP A 38 -15.48 26.48 -8.51
CA ASP A 38 -14.26 25.75 -8.19
C ASP A 38 -14.34 25.15 -6.76
N TYR A 39 -14.83 25.91 -5.79
CA TYR A 39 -15.03 25.41 -4.44
C TYR A 39 -15.96 24.19 -4.41
N LEU A 40 -17.09 24.28 -5.09
CA LEU A 40 -18.08 23.20 -5.16
C LEU A 40 -17.55 21.96 -5.88
N ASN A 41 -16.67 22.13 -6.86
CA ASN A 41 -16.10 21.01 -7.62
C ASN A 41 -14.98 20.29 -6.89
N VAL A 42 -14.21 20.97 -6.02
CA VAL A 42 -13.02 20.37 -5.38
C VAL A 42 -13.19 20.06 -3.89
N SER A 43 -14.25 20.57 -3.26
CA SER A 43 -14.44 20.35 -1.82
C SER A 43 -14.71 18.89 -1.49
N PRO A 44 -14.16 18.37 -0.37
CA PRO A 44 -14.50 17.05 0.13
C PRO A 44 -15.89 17.08 0.81
N PHE A 45 -16.70 16.07 0.50
CA PHE A 45 -18.06 15.92 1.05
C PHE A 45 -18.25 14.62 1.87
N GLY A 46 -17.15 13.97 2.28
CA GLY A 46 -17.20 12.75 3.08
C GLY A 46 -17.30 11.51 2.22
N ARG A 47 -18.17 10.58 2.57
CA ARG A 47 -18.29 9.27 1.92
C ARG A 47 -19.66 9.06 1.29
N ASN A 48 -19.67 8.33 0.16
CA ASN A 48 -20.87 7.84 -0.49
C ASN A 48 -21.37 6.51 0.14
N ASN A 49 -22.49 5.99 -0.37
CA ASN A 49 -23.09 4.73 0.05
C ASN A 49 -22.26 3.46 -0.27
N GLN A 50 -21.09 3.63 -0.88
CA GLN A 50 -20.07 2.59 -1.11
C GLN A 50 -18.85 2.77 -0.21
N GLY A 51 -18.84 3.73 0.71
CA GLY A 51 -17.70 4.05 1.58
C GLY A 51 -16.59 4.86 0.91
N LYS A 52 -16.72 5.20 -0.37
CA LYS A 52 -15.71 5.97 -1.12
C LYS A 52 -15.76 7.45 -0.74
N ASN A 53 -14.59 8.07 -0.65
CA ASN A 53 -14.50 9.52 -0.46
C ASN A 53 -15.08 10.27 -1.66
N ILE A 54 -15.83 11.31 -1.39
CA ILE A 54 -16.48 12.16 -2.39
C ILE A 54 -15.74 13.50 -2.46
N ALA A 55 -15.38 13.90 -3.68
CA ALA A 55 -14.96 15.26 -3.99
C ALA A 55 -15.93 15.85 -5.03
N GLY A 56 -16.37 17.07 -4.79
CA GLY A 56 -17.32 17.77 -5.65
C GLY A 56 -18.81 17.53 -5.32
N VAL A 57 -19.59 18.62 -5.47
CA VAL A 57 -21.03 18.65 -5.10
C VAL A 57 -21.87 17.70 -5.94
N GLN A 58 -21.56 17.53 -7.24
CA GLN A 58 -22.27 16.62 -8.11
C GLN A 58 -22.12 15.16 -7.66
N ALA A 59 -20.88 14.76 -7.35
CA ALA A 59 -20.60 13.42 -6.80
C ALA A 59 -21.25 13.20 -5.44
N ALA A 60 -21.32 14.26 -4.59
CA ALA A 60 -22.00 14.21 -3.32
C ALA A 60 -23.52 14.01 -3.47
N ALA A 61 -24.17 14.75 -4.36
CA ALA A 61 -25.60 14.60 -4.65
C ALA A 61 -25.92 13.18 -5.17
N GLN A 62 -25.10 12.67 -6.08
CA GLN A 62 -25.25 11.31 -6.61
C GLN A 62 -24.95 10.23 -5.59
N GLY A 63 -23.86 10.37 -4.81
CA GLY A 63 -23.41 9.34 -3.89
C GLY A 63 -24.17 9.27 -2.57
N ILE A 64 -24.94 10.32 -2.22
CA ILE A 64 -25.72 10.38 -0.99
C ILE A 64 -27.22 10.24 -1.27
N PHE A 65 -27.72 10.91 -2.30
CA PHE A 65 -29.15 11.01 -2.62
C PHE A 65 -29.55 10.37 -3.96
N GLY A 66 -28.62 9.94 -4.79
CA GLY A 66 -28.88 9.38 -6.12
C GLY A 66 -29.42 10.40 -7.13
N LYS A 67 -29.18 11.69 -6.90
CA LYS A 67 -29.72 12.80 -7.69
C LYS A 67 -28.60 13.63 -8.31
N SER A 68 -28.92 14.37 -9.38
CA SER A 68 -28.05 15.45 -9.83
C SER A 68 -28.09 16.63 -8.82
N ALA A 69 -26.99 17.34 -8.68
CA ALA A 69 -26.91 18.48 -7.76
C ALA A 69 -28.00 19.54 -8.00
N LYS A 70 -28.41 19.74 -9.26
CA LYS A 70 -29.50 20.66 -9.65
C LYS A 70 -30.88 20.20 -9.21
N ASP A 71 -31.06 18.91 -8.91
CA ASP A 71 -32.35 18.29 -8.57
C ASP A 71 -32.53 18.09 -7.05
N LEU A 72 -31.54 18.58 -6.26
CA LEU A 72 -31.61 18.52 -4.80
C LEU A 72 -32.75 19.44 -4.28
N THR A 73 -33.47 18.93 -3.30
CA THR A 73 -34.38 19.75 -2.50
C THR A 73 -33.60 20.68 -1.58
N VAL A 74 -34.22 21.73 -1.08
CA VAL A 74 -33.55 22.67 -0.16
C VAL A 74 -32.99 21.97 1.10
N PRO A 75 -33.71 21.04 1.78
CA PRO A 75 -33.15 20.29 2.90
C PRO A 75 -31.93 19.42 2.53
N GLU A 76 -31.95 18.77 1.35
CA GLU A 76 -30.84 17.96 0.87
C GLU A 76 -29.61 18.84 0.50
N ALA A 77 -29.85 19.97 -0.15
CA ALA A 77 -28.80 20.93 -0.48
C ALA A 77 -28.16 21.52 0.81
N ALA A 78 -28.99 21.84 1.82
CA ALA A 78 -28.50 22.31 3.12
C ALA A 78 -27.66 21.26 3.84
N PHE A 79 -28.00 19.97 3.73
CA PHE A 79 -27.18 18.88 4.27
C PHE A 79 -25.81 18.84 3.58
N ILE A 80 -25.78 18.78 2.25
CA ILE A 80 -24.52 18.76 1.48
C ILE A 80 -23.68 20.00 1.78
N ALA A 81 -24.27 21.19 1.81
CA ALA A 81 -23.56 22.43 2.14
C ALA A 81 -22.93 22.41 3.56
N GLY A 82 -23.47 21.61 4.46
CA GLY A 82 -22.94 21.42 5.81
C GLY A 82 -21.69 20.53 5.88
N LEU A 83 -21.52 19.59 4.95
CA LEU A 83 -20.51 18.52 4.99
C LEU A 83 -19.05 19.02 4.99
N PRO A 84 -18.65 20.04 4.19
CA PRO A 84 -17.23 20.42 4.07
C PRO A 84 -16.56 20.89 5.37
N GLN A 85 -17.31 21.24 6.40
CA GLN A 85 -16.74 21.62 7.71
C GLN A 85 -16.08 20.43 8.40
N SER A 86 -16.68 19.24 8.33
CA SER A 86 -16.14 17.98 8.88
C SER A 86 -16.68 16.79 8.07
N PRO A 87 -16.13 16.58 6.85
CA PRO A 87 -16.74 15.70 5.86
C PRO A 87 -16.95 14.27 6.35
N ILE A 88 -15.96 13.71 7.03
CA ILE A 88 -16.03 12.33 7.55
C ILE A 88 -17.01 12.20 8.72
N VAL A 89 -17.10 13.21 9.57
CA VAL A 89 -18.03 13.19 10.73
C VAL A 89 -19.47 13.36 10.28
N TYR A 90 -19.73 14.30 9.35
CA TYR A 90 -21.07 14.68 8.95
C TYR A 90 -21.68 13.84 7.84
N SER A 91 -20.86 13.19 6.99
CA SER A 91 -21.39 12.31 5.96
C SER A 91 -22.11 11.08 6.56
N PRO A 92 -23.14 10.56 5.87
CA PRO A 92 -24.01 9.54 6.48
C PRO A 92 -23.43 8.13 6.49
N TYR A 93 -22.31 7.88 5.77
CA TYR A 93 -21.78 6.54 5.59
C TYR A 93 -20.43 6.32 6.29
N ASN A 94 -20.22 5.07 6.70
CA ASN A 94 -18.96 4.53 7.18
C ASN A 94 -18.01 4.19 6.03
N VAL A 95 -16.79 3.75 6.35
CA VAL A 95 -15.77 3.36 5.36
C VAL A 95 -16.19 2.13 4.53
N ASP A 96 -17.03 1.28 5.08
CA ASP A 96 -17.58 0.08 4.42
C ASP A 96 -18.87 0.36 3.61
N GLY A 97 -19.29 1.62 3.52
CA GLY A 97 -20.52 2.02 2.85
C GLY A 97 -21.81 1.82 3.67
N SER A 98 -21.72 1.25 4.87
CA SER A 98 -22.89 1.12 5.76
C SER A 98 -23.33 2.49 6.27
N LEU A 99 -24.64 2.66 6.49
CA LEU A 99 -25.17 3.85 7.17
C LEU A 99 -24.64 3.88 8.61
N LYS A 100 -24.28 5.07 9.07
CA LYS A 100 -23.90 5.30 10.45
C LYS A 100 -25.06 5.07 11.42
N SER A 101 -24.75 4.77 12.67
CA SER A 101 -25.75 4.70 13.74
C SER A 101 -26.53 6.01 13.88
N LYS A 102 -27.73 5.97 14.45
CA LYS A 102 -28.55 7.17 14.68
C LYS A 102 -27.81 8.26 15.46
N GLU A 103 -26.97 7.84 16.41
CA GLU A 103 -26.15 8.77 17.20
C GLU A 103 -25.14 9.50 16.31
N LEU A 104 -24.40 8.78 15.47
CA LEU A 104 -23.40 9.35 14.56
C LEU A 104 -24.04 10.17 13.43
N LEU A 105 -25.21 9.75 12.92
CA LEU A 105 -25.99 10.52 11.94
C LEU A 105 -26.47 11.85 12.51
N SER A 106 -26.76 11.93 13.80
CA SER A 106 -27.28 13.15 14.46
C SER A 106 -26.33 14.35 14.25
N TYR A 107 -25.01 14.13 14.17
CA TYR A 107 -24.05 15.22 13.94
C TYR A 107 -24.24 15.89 12.57
N GLY A 108 -24.41 15.11 11.51
CA GLY A 108 -24.67 15.61 10.16
C GLY A 108 -26.04 16.28 10.04
N LEU A 109 -27.07 15.68 10.66
CA LEU A 109 -28.43 16.24 10.68
C LEU A 109 -28.49 17.54 11.50
N ALA A 110 -27.82 17.62 12.65
CA ALA A 110 -27.72 18.88 13.40
C ALA A 110 -26.98 19.96 12.59
N ARG A 111 -25.96 19.57 11.82
CA ARG A 111 -25.27 20.51 10.93
C ARG A 111 -26.18 21.03 9.82
N GLN A 112 -27.03 20.19 9.22
CA GLN A 112 -28.06 20.61 8.26
C GLN A 112 -29.01 21.63 8.87
N GLN A 113 -29.51 21.39 10.09
CA GLN A 113 -30.39 22.34 10.80
C GLN A 113 -29.71 23.69 11.00
N ASN A 114 -28.43 23.72 11.36
CA ASN A 114 -27.64 24.94 11.46
C ASN A 114 -27.53 25.70 10.13
N VAL A 115 -27.38 24.96 9.00
CA VAL A 115 -27.37 25.57 7.65
C VAL A 115 -28.72 26.22 7.34
N LEU A 116 -29.83 25.50 7.54
CA LEU A 116 -31.18 26.00 7.30
C LEU A 116 -31.48 27.24 8.17
N PHE A 117 -31.09 27.21 9.44
CA PHE A 117 -31.22 28.36 10.35
C PHE A 117 -30.43 29.58 9.86
N ASN A 118 -29.18 29.35 9.38
CA ASN A 118 -28.39 30.46 8.83
C ASN A 118 -28.95 31.02 7.52
N MET A 119 -29.54 30.16 6.68
CA MET A 119 -30.25 30.61 5.47
C MET A 119 -31.46 31.48 5.82
N TYR A 120 -32.25 31.08 6.83
CA TYR A 120 -33.35 31.89 7.37
C TYR A 120 -32.84 33.23 7.92
N ARG A 121 -31.84 33.21 8.78
CA ARG A 121 -31.26 34.42 9.38
C ARG A 121 -30.68 35.39 8.37
N ALA A 122 -30.16 34.86 7.24
CA ALA A 122 -29.62 35.67 6.15
C ALA A 122 -30.67 36.13 5.14
N GLY A 123 -31.95 35.79 5.36
CA GLY A 123 -33.05 36.21 4.51
C GLY A 123 -33.25 35.39 3.23
N TYR A 124 -32.55 34.28 3.07
CA TYR A 124 -32.74 33.35 1.93
C TYR A 124 -33.98 32.46 2.09
N LEU A 125 -34.45 32.24 3.30
CA LEU A 125 -35.69 31.52 3.60
C LEU A 125 -36.64 32.42 4.40
N THR A 126 -37.94 32.30 4.09
CA THR A 126 -38.98 32.84 4.97
C THR A 126 -39.11 32.02 6.25
N GLN A 127 -39.70 32.54 7.31
CA GLN A 127 -39.97 31.76 8.52
C GLN A 127 -40.77 30.48 8.21
N LYS A 128 -41.80 30.60 7.36
CA LYS A 128 -42.65 29.50 6.96
C LYS A 128 -41.84 28.42 6.21
N ASP A 129 -40.92 28.82 5.34
CA ASP A 129 -40.05 27.86 4.58
C ASP A 129 -39.05 27.20 5.53
N TYR A 130 -38.46 27.97 6.45
CA TYR A 130 -37.56 27.42 7.46
C TYR A 130 -38.25 26.37 8.32
N GLU A 131 -39.42 26.65 8.85
CA GLU A 131 -40.21 25.69 9.67
C GLU A 131 -40.56 24.43 8.83
N LYS A 132 -41.01 24.61 7.58
CA LYS A 132 -41.29 23.52 6.65
C LYS A 132 -40.09 22.63 6.39
N TYR A 133 -38.94 23.22 6.05
CA TYR A 133 -37.74 22.49 5.66
C TYR A 133 -37.02 21.85 6.87
N SER A 134 -37.06 22.49 8.04
CA SER A 134 -36.51 21.94 9.24
C SER A 134 -37.28 20.74 9.79
N ALA A 135 -38.56 20.61 9.44
CA ALA A 135 -39.38 19.44 9.81
C ALA A 135 -39.13 18.21 8.92
N VAL A 136 -38.39 18.34 7.84
CA VAL A 136 -38.12 17.23 6.90
C VAL A 136 -37.02 16.33 7.48
N ASP A 137 -37.33 15.05 7.69
CA ASP A 137 -36.35 14.03 7.99
C ASP A 137 -35.68 13.53 6.69
N ILE A 138 -34.53 14.10 6.37
CA ILE A 138 -33.77 13.74 5.16
C ILE A 138 -33.08 12.37 5.25
N SER A 139 -33.03 11.77 6.45
CA SER A 139 -32.38 10.47 6.59
C SER A 139 -33.08 9.38 5.77
N GLN A 140 -34.36 9.57 5.48
CA GLN A 140 -35.15 8.69 4.62
C GLN A 140 -34.78 8.82 3.12
N SER A 141 -34.09 9.88 2.74
CA SER A 141 -33.67 10.14 1.35
C SER A 141 -32.25 9.64 1.08
N PHE A 142 -31.52 9.18 2.10
CA PHE A 142 -30.20 8.61 1.88
C PHE A 142 -30.29 7.32 1.06
N LEU A 143 -29.37 7.15 0.13
CA LEU A 143 -29.28 5.92 -0.63
C LEU A 143 -29.07 4.71 0.32
N PRO A 144 -29.68 3.56 0.02
CA PRO A 144 -29.35 2.34 0.75
C PRO A 144 -27.86 2.05 0.64
N SER A 145 -27.28 1.50 1.70
CA SER A 145 -25.90 1.00 1.67
C SER A 145 -25.74 0.10 0.45
N GLN A 146 -24.81 0.43 -0.38
CA GLN A 146 -24.23 -0.49 -1.35
C GLN A 146 -22.80 -0.74 -0.84
N PRO A 147 -22.62 -1.75 0.04
CA PRO A 147 -21.28 -2.22 0.29
C PRO A 147 -20.66 -2.36 -1.09
N GLN A 148 -19.47 -1.80 -1.31
CA GLN A 148 -18.77 -2.29 -2.47
C GLN A 148 -18.90 -3.80 -2.35
N ASP A 149 -19.51 -4.43 -3.34
CA ASP A 149 -18.88 -5.66 -3.76
C ASP A 149 -17.43 -5.24 -3.75
N SER A 150 -16.71 -5.68 -2.72
CA SER A 150 -15.28 -5.67 -2.81
C SER A 150 -15.09 -6.40 -4.11
N VAL A 151 -14.97 -5.65 -5.20
CA VAL A 151 -14.37 -6.18 -6.40
C VAL A 151 -13.08 -6.60 -5.77
N ALA A 152 -13.04 -7.88 -5.44
CA ALA A 152 -11.83 -8.46 -4.89
C ALA A 152 -10.88 -8.26 -6.04
N HIS A 153 -10.20 -7.08 -5.99
CA HIS A 153 -9.34 -6.66 -7.09
C HIS A 153 -8.23 -7.68 -7.30
N GLY A 154 -8.15 -8.64 -6.36
CA GLY A 154 -7.19 -9.70 -6.34
C GLY A 154 -5.77 -9.17 -6.09
N TYR A 155 -4.85 -10.10 -5.93
CA TYR A 155 -3.44 -9.79 -5.69
C TYR A 155 -2.85 -8.92 -6.79
N LEU A 156 -3.18 -9.19 -8.06
CA LEU A 156 -2.62 -8.45 -9.21
C LEU A 156 -2.95 -6.96 -9.16
N TYR A 157 -4.20 -6.62 -8.93
CA TYR A 157 -4.60 -5.21 -8.86
C TYR A 157 -3.86 -4.48 -7.74
N ASN A 158 -3.80 -5.10 -6.55
CA ASN A 158 -3.17 -4.46 -5.38
C ASN A 158 -1.68 -4.22 -5.58
N VAL A 159 -0.96 -5.19 -6.16
CA VAL A 159 0.46 -5.02 -6.47
C VAL A 159 0.66 -3.90 -7.49
N VAL A 160 -0.09 -3.94 -8.59
CA VAL A 160 0.00 -2.93 -9.66
C VAL A 160 -0.36 -1.54 -9.16
N TYR A 161 -1.42 -1.43 -8.36
CA TYR A 161 -1.83 -0.15 -7.76
C TYR A 161 -0.79 0.38 -6.78
N SER A 162 -0.27 -0.48 -5.90
CA SER A 162 0.76 -0.10 -4.93
C SER A 162 2.04 0.39 -5.61
N GLU A 163 2.47 -0.29 -6.67
CA GLU A 163 3.65 0.09 -7.43
C GLU A 163 3.43 1.39 -8.21
N ALA A 164 2.28 1.54 -8.85
CA ALA A 164 1.91 2.79 -9.51
C ALA A 164 1.85 3.96 -8.52
N LEU A 165 1.33 3.72 -7.30
CA LEU A 165 1.31 4.71 -6.24
C LEU A 165 2.72 5.16 -5.85
N ASN A 166 3.65 4.22 -5.70
CA ASN A 166 5.05 4.52 -5.39
C ASN A 166 5.71 5.32 -6.52
N HIS A 167 5.50 4.95 -7.78
CA HIS A 167 6.04 5.69 -8.92
C HIS A 167 5.51 7.13 -8.99
N VAL A 168 4.22 7.34 -8.74
CA VAL A 168 3.65 8.70 -8.72
C VAL A 168 4.14 9.47 -7.49
N TYR A 169 4.27 8.82 -6.34
CA TYR A 169 4.87 9.40 -5.15
C TYR A 169 6.29 9.90 -5.41
N ASP A 170 7.16 9.06 -5.96
CA ASP A 170 8.55 9.42 -6.29
C ASP A 170 8.62 10.55 -7.31
N TYR A 171 7.75 10.51 -8.32
CA TYR A 171 7.62 11.60 -9.29
C TYR A 171 7.27 12.94 -8.62
N LEU A 172 6.29 12.95 -7.71
CA LEU A 172 5.85 14.15 -7.00
C LEU A 172 6.96 14.68 -6.08
N ILE A 173 7.61 13.83 -5.33
CA ILE A 173 8.76 14.16 -4.47
C ILE A 173 9.87 14.83 -5.30
N LYS A 174 10.20 14.25 -6.45
CA LYS A 174 11.24 14.77 -7.35
C LYS A 174 10.81 16.08 -8.02
N ARG A 175 9.57 16.16 -8.50
CA ARG A 175 8.99 17.36 -9.13
C ARG A 175 9.06 18.56 -8.17
N ASP A 176 8.67 18.35 -6.91
CA ASP A 176 8.56 19.40 -5.90
C ASP A 176 9.89 19.61 -5.15
N LYS A 177 10.96 18.89 -5.53
CA LYS A 177 12.31 18.98 -4.97
C LYS A 177 12.34 18.85 -3.44
N VAL A 178 11.54 17.92 -2.91
CA VAL A 178 11.46 17.66 -1.47
C VAL A 178 12.81 17.16 -0.96
N SER A 179 13.38 17.85 0.04
CA SER A 179 14.69 17.49 0.59
C SER A 179 14.67 16.13 1.31
N ALA A 180 15.82 15.46 1.40
CA ALA A 180 15.94 14.19 2.10
C ALA A 180 15.48 14.26 3.58
N THR A 181 15.73 15.39 4.23
CA THR A 181 15.30 15.65 5.61
C THR A 181 13.77 15.71 5.72
N GLU A 182 13.12 16.41 4.78
CA GLU A 182 11.65 16.49 4.74
C GLU A 182 11.01 15.13 4.40
N GLN A 183 11.63 14.34 3.51
CA GLN A 183 11.19 12.97 3.20
C GLN A 183 11.26 12.04 4.41
N GLY A 184 12.12 12.32 5.40
CA GLY A 184 12.16 11.62 6.68
C GLY A 184 10.90 11.82 7.53
N ASN A 185 10.16 12.93 7.36
CA ASN A 185 9.01 13.28 8.18
C ASN A 185 7.75 12.50 7.78
N ASP A 186 7.08 11.89 8.73
CA ASP A 186 5.87 11.09 8.48
C ASP A 186 4.72 11.91 7.91
N SER A 187 4.55 13.16 8.35
CA SER A 187 3.55 14.07 7.80
C SER A 187 3.79 14.40 6.31
N THR A 188 5.06 14.55 5.90
CA THR A 188 5.43 14.75 4.50
C THR A 188 5.16 13.49 3.68
N LYS A 189 5.56 12.33 4.18
CA LYS A 189 5.28 11.03 3.53
C LYS A 189 3.79 10.83 3.31
N GLN A 190 2.98 11.05 4.35
CA GLN A 190 1.53 10.91 4.27
C GLN A 190 0.94 11.87 3.24
N LYS A 191 1.32 13.16 3.30
CA LYS A 191 0.87 14.18 2.33
C LYS A 191 1.14 13.73 0.89
N TYR A 192 2.36 13.30 0.58
CA TYR A 192 2.71 12.94 -0.79
C TYR A 192 2.10 11.61 -1.23
N ARG A 193 1.84 10.67 -0.31
CA ARG A 193 1.05 9.47 -0.59
C ARG A 193 -0.40 9.79 -0.93
N GLU A 194 -1.02 10.72 -0.20
CA GLU A 194 -2.39 11.17 -0.49
C GLU A 194 -2.47 11.89 -1.84
N LEU A 195 -1.49 12.76 -2.16
CA LEU A 195 -1.40 13.41 -3.47
C LEU A 195 -1.20 12.41 -4.60
N ALA A 196 -0.37 11.40 -4.40
CA ALA A 196 -0.15 10.34 -5.38
C ALA A 196 -1.44 9.52 -5.63
N ALA A 197 -2.15 9.15 -4.56
CA ALA A 197 -3.42 8.44 -4.67
C ALA A 197 -4.48 9.28 -5.40
N GLN A 198 -4.57 10.57 -5.08
CA GLN A 198 -5.47 11.49 -5.78
C GLN A 198 -5.09 11.61 -7.26
N ALA A 199 -3.80 11.76 -7.57
CA ALA A 199 -3.33 11.84 -8.95
C ALA A 199 -3.68 10.58 -9.74
N LEU A 200 -3.49 9.38 -9.17
CA LEU A 200 -3.88 8.12 -9.82
C LEU A 200 -5.38 8.04 -10.11
N GLN A 201 -6.23 8.55 -9.20
CA GLN A 201 -7.68 8.53 -9.39
C GLN A 201 -8.18 9.53 -10.43
N THR A 202 -7.53 10.69 -10.56
CA THR A 202 -8.02 11.81 -11.37
C THR A 202 -7.17 12.12 -12.60
N GLY A 203 -5.95 11.61 -12.66
CA GLY A 203 -4.96 12.00 -13.67
C GLY A 203 -5.06 11.28 -15.01
N GLY A 204 -5.97 10.31 -15.16
CA GLY A 204 -6.17 9.57 -16.42
C GLY A 204 -4.96 8.70 -16.83
N TYR A 205 -4.19 8.20 -15.87
CA TYR A 205 -3.03 7.36 -16.14
C TYR A 205 -3.39 6.03 -16.78
N THR A 206 -2.57 5.60 -17.73
CA THR A 206 -2.54 4.22 -18.21
C THR A 206 -1.37 3.51 -17.58
N ILE A 207 -1.64 2.39 -16.90
CA ILE A 207 -0.61 1.58 -16.24
C ILE A 207 -0.35 0.35 -17.12
N THR A 208 0.88 0.22 -17.62
CA THR A 208 1.34 -0.94 -18.39
C THR A 208 2.23 -1.79 -17.48
N THR A 209 1.96 -3.08 -17.42
CA THR A 209 2.70 -4.04 -16.59
C THR A 209 3.50 -5.01 -17.47
N THR A 210 4.47 -5.68 -16.86
CA THR A 210 5.22 -6.78 -17.49
C THR A 210 4.48 -8.12 -17.43
N ILE A 211 3.36 -8.17 -16.71
CA ILE A 211 2.59 -9.41 -16.53
C ILE A 211 2.09 -9.94 -17.87
N ASN A 212 2.41 -11.17 -18.16
CA ASN A 212 1.87 -11.90 -19.30
C ASN A 212 0.57 -12.57 -18.87
N ARG A 213 -0.55 -12.16 -19.48
CA ARG A 213 -1.87 -12.65 -19.13
C ARG A 213 -1.97 -14.19 -19.18
N GLY A 214 -1.47 -14.81 -20.26
CA GLY A 214 -1.56 -16.27 -20.41
C GLY A 214 -0.77 -17.02 -19.34
N VAL A 215 0.40 -16.50 -18.98
CA VAL A 215 1.23 -17.04 -17.88
C VAL A 215 0.51 -16.86 -16.54
N TYR A 216 0.04 -15.66 -16.25
CA TYR A 216 -0.66 -15.39 -15.00
C TYR A 216 -1.90 -16.25 -14.84
N ASP A 217 -2.75 -16.32 -15.86
CA ASP A 217 -3.95 -17.16 -15.86
C ASP A 217 -3.62 -18.65 -15.66
N ALA A 218 -2.56 -19.15 -16.28
CA ALA A 218 -2.10 -20.53 -16.08
C ALA A 218 -1.64 -20.79 -14.64
N MET A 219 -0.94 -19.83 -14.02
CA MET A 219 -0.52 -19.92 -12.61
C MET A 219 -1.73 -19.91 -11.67
N GLN A 220 -2.73 -19.04 -11.89
CA GLN A 220 -3.96 -19.02 -11.09
C GLN A 220 -4.77 -20.33 -11.25
N ASN A 221 -4.87 -20.86 -12.46
CA ASN A 221 -5.52 -22.15 -12.72
C ASN A 221 -4.82 -23.31 -11.99
N ALA A 222 -3.49 -23.29 -11.93
CA ALA A 222 -2.73 -24.28 -11.18
C ALA A 222 -3.03 -24.20 -9.67
N VAL A 223 -3.17 -23.00 -9.12
CA VAL A 223 -3.59 -22.81 -7.72
C VAL A 223 -5.00 -23.36 -7.50
N ALA A 224 -5.93 -23.04 -8.37
CA ALA A 224 -7.31 -23.52 -8.25
C ALA A 224 -7.40 -25.06 -8.31
N GLN A 225 -6.56 -25.70 -9.16
CA GLN A 225 -6.56 -27.15 -9.34
C GLN A 225 -5.79 -27.90 -8.24
N TYR A 226 -4.66 -27.38 -7.79
CA TYR A 226 -3.72 -28.10 -6.94
C TYR A 226 -3.54 -27.49 -5.54
N GLY A 227 -3.99 -26.28 -5.30
CA GLY A 227 -3.79 -25.58 -4.02
C GLY A 227 -4.36 -26.33 -2.82
N GLY A 228 -5.44 -27.10 -3.01
CA GLY A 228 -6.01 -27.94 -1.98
C GLY A 228 -5.10 -29.05 -1.46
N ILE A 229 -4.12 -29.49 -2.26
CA ILE A 229 -3.14 -30.53 -1.87
C ILE A 229 -2.23 -30.05 -0.76
N LEU A 230 -2.01 -28.71 -0.66
CA LEU A 230 -1.17 -28.11 0.36
C LEU A 230 -1.82 -28.08 1.74
N GLN A 231 -3.13 -28.31 1.82
CA GLN A 231 -3.88 -28.29 3.09
C GLN A 231 -3.77 -29.65 3.77
N ASP A 232 -2.97 -29.74 4.83
CA ASP A 232 -2.75 -30.98 5.59
C ASP A 232 -3.65 -31.11 6.84
N GLY A 233 -4.52 -30.11 7.08
CA GLY A 233 -5.43 -30.07 8.24
C GLY A 233 -4.79 -29.62 9.54
N THR A 234 -3.50 -29.29 9.56
CA THR A 234 -2.80 -28.80 10.77
C THR A 234 -2.84 -27.27 10.90
N GLY A 235 -3.21 -26.58 9.84
CA GLY A 235 -3.30 -25.12 9.79
C GLY A 235 -3.63 -24.60 8.40
N GLU A 236 -3.73 -23.28 8.27
CA GLU A 236 -3.89 -22.61 6.99
C GLU A 236 -2.52 -22.51 6.28
N VAL A 237 -2.34 -23.29 5.23
CA VAL A 237 -1.14 -23.22 4.37
C VAL A 237 -1.39 -22.26 3.22
N GLN A 238 -0.45 -21.36 2.98
CA GLN A 238 -0.47 -20.42 1.86
C GLN A 238 0.70 -20.69 0.92
N ALA A 239 0.60 -20.19 -0.32
CA ALA A 239 1.65 -20.29 -1.33
C ALA A 239 1.97 -18.92 -1.91
N GLY A 240 3.25 -18.63 -2.08
CA GLY A 240 3.77 -17.49 -2.84
C GLY A 240 4.72 -17.96 -3.91
N ASN A 241 4.60 -17.43 -5.13
CA ASN A 241 5.50 -17.73 -6.24
C ASN A 241 5.63 -16.55 -7.18
N VAL A 242 6.82 -16.35 -7.76
CA VAL A 242 7.09 -15.33 -8.77
C VAL A 242 7.75 -15.99 -9.97
N LEU A 243 7.20 -15.78 -11.18
CA LEU A 243 7.82 -16.16 -12.42
C LEU A 243 8.45 -14.94 -13.09
N MET A 244 9.75 -15.00 -13.32
CA MET A 244 10.54 -13.89 -13.84
C MET A 244 11.26 -14.30 -15.13
N ASP A 245 11.35 -13.41 -16.09
CA ASP A 245 12.21 -13.54 -17.25
C ASP A 245 13.67 -13.30 -16.84
N ASN A 246 14.51 -14.32 -16.95
CA ASN A 246 15.92 -14.26 -16.54
C ASN A 246 16.76 -13.28 -17.37
N LYS A 247 16.33 -12.88 -18.57
CA LYS A 247 17.07 -11.95 -19.43
C LYS A 247 16.79 -10.49 -19.09
N THR A 248 15.54 -10.21 -18.72
CA THR A 248 15.07 -8.83 -18.53
C THR A 248 14.80 -8.47 -17.08
N GLY A 249 14.64 -9.48 -16.20
CA GLY A 249 14.17 -9.30 -14.83
C GLY A 249 12.66 -8.99 -14.73
N ALA A 250 11.93 -9.06 -15.83
CA ALA A 250 10.50 -8.75 -15.84
C ALA A 250 9.69 -9.85 -15.15
N VAL A 251 8.81 -9.48 -14.24
CA VAL A 251 7.84 -10.39 -13.63
C VAL A 251 6.75 -10.71 -14.66
N LEU A 252 6.64 -11.95 -15.07
CA LEU A 252 5.65 -12.40 -16.05
C LEU A 252 4.35 -12.88 -15.41
N GLY A 253 4.42 -13.34 -14.16
CA GLY A 253 3.29 -13.82 -13.39
C GLY A 253 3.69 -14.12 -11.95
N PHE A 254 2.70 -14.27 -11.06
CA PHE A 254 2.94 -14.62 -9.67
C PHE A 254 1.71 -15.29 -9.05
N ILE A 255 1.92 -15.96 -7.92
CA ILE A 255 0.88 -16.48 -7.03
C ILE A 255 1.00 -15.72 -5.73
N GLY A 256 -0.02 -14.94 -5.36
CA GLY A 256 -0.03 -14.16 -4.13
C GLY A 256 -0.58 -14.91 -2.92
N GLY A 257 -1.29 -16.01 -3.14
CA GLY A 257 -1.91 -16.86 -2.13
C GLY A 257 -2.83 -17.88 -2.77
N LEU A 258 -3.49 -18.70 -1.97
CA LEU A 258 -4.41 -19.71 -2.47
C LEU A 258 -5.80 -19.12 -2.79
N ASP A 259 -6.28 -18.20 -1.97
CA ASP A 259 -7.57 -17.53 -2.16
C ASP A 259 -7.51 -16.10 -1.58
N TYR A 260 -7.67 -15.12 -2.45
CA TYR A 260 -7.66 -13.70 -2.07
C TYR A 260 -8.84 -13.32 -1.16
N ALA A 261 -10.00 -13.98 -1.29
CA ALA A 261 -11.17 -13.65 -0.50
C ALA A 261 -10.97 -14.00 0.99
N THR A 262 -10.23 -15.06 1.26
CA THR A 262 -9.94 -15.52 2.63
C THR A 262 -8.66 -14.89 3.19
N ASN A 263 -7.63 -14.68 2.37
CA ASN A 263 -6.36 -14.12 2.81
C ASN A 263 -5.83 -13.12 1.76
N GLN A 264 -5.83 -11.82 2.11
CA GLN A 264 -5.41 -10.74 1.22
C GLN A 264 -3.90 -10.44 1.28
N ASN A 265 -3.17 -11.08 2.21
CA ASN A 265 -1.73 -10.94 2.27
C ASN A 265 -1.08 -11.56 1.02
N ASN A 266 -0.28 -10.77 0.31
CA ASN A 266 0.40 -11.25 -0.89
C ASN A 266 1.71 -11.96 -0.50
N HIS A 267 1.66 -13.28 -0.50
CA HIS A 267 2.80 -14.11 -0.11
C HIS A 267 3.96 -14.09 -1.11
N ALA A 268 3.75 -13.54 -2.30
CA ALA A 268 4.82 -13.34 -3.28
C ALA A 268 5.63 -12.05 -3.03
N PHE A 269 4.97 -10.97 -2.52
CA PHE A 269 5.60 -9.64 -2.42
C PHE A 269 5.57 -9.01 -1.03
N ASP A 270 4.61 -9.39 -0.16
CA ASP A 270 4.43 -8.75 1.15
C ASP A 270 4.90 -9.65 2.31
N THR A 271 4.98 -10.96 2.09
CA THR A 271 5.44 -11.91 3.12
C THR A 271 6.96 -11.88 3.22
N LYS A 272 7.44 -11.73 4.44
CA LYS A 272 8.85 -11.81 4.77
C LYS A 272 9.12 -13.15 5.47
N ARG A 273 10.05 -13.93 4.95
CA ARG A 273 10.51 -15.19 5.55
C ARG A 273 12.01 -15.34 5.42
N SER A 274 12.61 -16.07 6.37
CA SER A 274 14.01 -16.49 6.21
C SER A 274 14.16 -17.33 4.94
N PRO A 275 15.16 -17.05 4.10
CA PRO A 275 15.40 -17.80 2.87
C PRO A 275 15.87 -19.23 3.14
N GLY A 276 16.30 -19.53 4.37
CA GLY A 276 16.89 -20.82 4.69
C GLY A 276 18.05 -21.17 3.77
N SER A 277 18.18 -22.43 3.42
CA SER A 277 19.27 -22.94 2.54
C SER A 277 19.24 -22.39 1.10
N SER A 278 18.15 -21.78 0.64
CA SER A 278 18.12 -21.15 -0.68
C SER A 278 19.09 -19.96 -0.82
N ILE A 279 19.58 -19.42 0.31
CA ILE A 279 20.57 -18.35 0.33
C ILE A 279 22.00 -18.82 0.01
N LYS A 280 22.31 -20.12 0.16
CA LYS A 280 23.67 -20.66 0.03
C LYS A 280 24.35 -20.30 -1.31
N PRO A 281 23.68 -20.44 -2.46
CA PRO A 281 24.28 -20.06 -3.74
C PRO A 281 24.71 -18.61 -3.80
N ILE A 282 23.88 -17.70 -3.32
CA ILE A 282 24.09 -16.24 -3.48
C ILE A 282 24.89 -15.60 -2.37
N LEU A 283 24.94 -16.21 -1.18
CA LEU A 283 25.65 -15.65 -0.03
C LEU A 283 27.03 -16.31 0.20
N ALA A 284 27.17 -17.59 -0.14
CA ALA A 284 28.42 -18.34 0.08
C ALA A 284 29.12 -18.71 -1.23
N TYR A 285 28.50 -19.55 -2.05
CA TYR A 285 29.23 -20.19 -3.16
C TYR A 285 29.56 -19.25 -4.31
N ALA A 286 28.61 -18.47 -4.83
CA ALA A 286 28.84 -17.56 -5.94
C ALA A 286 29.86 -16.46 -5.59
N PRO A 287 29.79 -15.77 -4.44
CA PRO A 287 30.83 -14.83 -4.04
C PRO A 287 32.20 -15.48 -3.88
N ALA A 288 32.30 -16.68 -3.30
CA ALA A 288 33.57 -17.38 -3.13
C ALA A 288 34.21 -17.77 -4.47
N ILE A 289 33.40 -18.13 -5.46
CA ILE A 289 33.86 -18.43 -6.84
C ILE A 289 34.33 -17.13 -7.52
N ASP A 290 33.55 -16.05 -7.43
CA ASP A 290 33.90 -14.78 -8.04
C ASP A 290 35.18 -14.15 -7.45
N LEU A 291 35.39 -14.37 -6.16
CA LEU A 291 36.63 -13.97 -5.44
C LEU A 291 37.82 -14.93 -5.73
N GLY A 292 37.61 -16.00 -6.45
CA GLY A 292 38.69 -16.99 -6.75
C GLY A 292 39.11 -17.85 -5.56
N LEU A 293 38.33 -17.87 -4.46
CA LEU A 293 38.63 -18.69 -3.27
C LEU A 293 38.34 -20.16 -3.49
N ILE A 294 37.33 -20.47 -4.28
CA ILE A 294 36.97 -21.83 -4.69
C ILE A 294 36.64 -21.86 -6.20
N GLY A 295 36.62 -23.05 -6.76
CA GLY A 295 36.19 -23.31 -8.14
C GLY A 295 35.21 -24.47 -8.21
N SER A 296 34.67 -24.75 -9.41
CA SER A 296 33.66 -25.82 -9.62
C SER A 296 34.16 -27.22 -9.23
N ALA A 297 35.47 -27.43 -9.25
CA ALA A 297 36.10 -28.72 -8.88
C ALA A 297 36.64 -28.74 -7.44
N SER A 298 36.38 -27.68 -6.64
CA SER A 298 36.89 -27.62 -5.27
C SER A 298 36.25 -28.69 -4.39
N MET A 299 37.09 -29.26 -3.53
CA MET A 299 36.68 -30.14 -2.43
C MET A 299 36.53 -29.30 -1.15
N LEU A 300 35.39 -29.42 -0.51
CA LEU A 300 34.99 -28.65 0.67
C LEU A 300 34.94 -29.56 1.90
N SER A 301 35.30 -28.99 3.05
CA SER A 301 35.22 -29.69 4.32
C SER A 301 33.76 -29.97 4.70
N ASN A 302 33.47 -31.23 5.02
CA ASN A 302 32.20 -31.67 5.56
C ASN A 302 32.41 -32.47 6.88
N TYR A 303 33.54 -32.27 7.53
CA TYR A 303 33.78 -32.86 8.87
C TYR A 303 32.90 -32.17 9.92
N PRO A 304 32.41 -32.93 10.92
CA PRO A 304 31.64 -32.36 12.03
C PRO A 304 32.33 -31.14 12.60
N THR A 305 31.55 -30.07 12.82
CA THR A 305 32.02 -28.79 13.37
C THR A 305 30.91 -28.09 14.13
N SER A 306 31.23 -27.01 14.80
CA SER A 306 30.31 -26.18 15.56
C SER A 306 30.54 -24.70 15.24
N PHE A 307 29.54 -23.87 15.49
CA PHE A 307 29.70 -22.43 15.56
C PHE A 307 30.59 -22.00 16.72
N SER A 308 31.01 -20.76 16.77
CA SER A 308 31.87 -20.20 17.81
C SER A 308 31.30 -20.34 19.22
N ASP A 309 29.97 -20.38 19.35
CA ASP A 309 29.26 -20.58 20.64
C ASP A 309 29.18 -22.05 21.07
N GLY A 310 29.77 -22.97 20.32
CA GLY A 310 29.75 -24.40 20.57
C GLY A 310 28.54 -25.15 20.05
N THR A 311 27.57 -24.48 19.44
CA THR A 311 26.38 -25.10 18.83
C THR A 311 26.80 -25.95 17.64
N PRO A 312 26.53 -27.28 17.58
CA PRO A 312 26.88 -28.10 16.42
C PRO A 312 26.18 -27.68 15.12
N ILE A 313 26.92 -27.69 14.03
CA ILE A 313 26.36 -27.50 12.70
C ILE A 313 25.89 -28.84 12.16
N LEU A 314 24.58 -29.05 12.15
CA LEU A 314 23.97 -30.30 11.76
C LEU A 314 23.44 -30.22 10.31
N HIS A 315 23.44 -31.35 9.62
CA HIS A 315 22.68 -31.55 8.39
C HIS A 315 21.28 -32.10 8.71
N VAL A 316 20.34 -31.98 7.80
CA VAL A 316 19.02 -32.61 7.97
C VAL A 316 19.18 -34.12 7.88
N GLY A 317 19.06 -34.81 9.02
CA GLY A 317 19.06 -36.28 9.10
C GLY A 317 20.42 -36.98 9.11
N GLU A 318 21.55 -36.25 8.95
CA GLU A 318 22.88 -36.88 8.84
C GLU A 318 23.96 -36.03 9.54
N THR A 319 25.06 -36.73 9.93
CA THR A 319 26.30 -36.07 10.36
C THR A 319 27.24 -35.91 9.17
N GLY A 320 27.96 -34.79 9.11
CA GLY A 320 28.95 -34.55 8.05
C GLY A 320 30.13 -35.55 8.16
N THR A 321 30.67 -35.95 7.04
CA THR A 321 31.83 -36.85 6.97
C THR A 321 32.77 -36.45 5.83
N GLY A 322 34.05 -36.31 6.10
CA GLY A 322 35.09 -36.17 5.08
C GLY A 322 35.07 -34.90 4.27
N MET A 323 35.54 -35.01 3.04
CA MET A 323 35.55 -33.94 2.02
C MET A 323 34.53 -34.25 0.95
N VAL A 324 33.80 -33.23 0.50
CA VAL A 324 32.77 -33.33 -0.55
C VAL A 324 33.05 -32.36 -1.67
N SER A 325 32.63 -32.68 -2.87
CA SER A 325 32.72 -31.75 -4.00
C SER A 325 31.75 -30.57 -3.81
N LEU A 326 32.07 -29.41 -4.39
CA LEU A 326 31.15 -28.24 -4.39
C LEU A 326 29.79 -28.63 -4.98
N ASN A 327 29.77 -29.43 -6.07
CA ASN A 327 28.55 -29.86 -6.69
C ASN A 327 27.66 -30.71 -5.76
N GLU A 328 28.27 -31.62 -5.01
CA GLU A 328 27.57 -32.43 -4.03
C GLU A 328 27.10 -31.57 -2.85
N ALA A 329 27.98 -30.71 -2.33
CA ALA A 329 27.65 -29.78 -1.21
C ALA A 329 26.43 -28.92 -1.50
N LEU A 330 26.32 -28.41 -2.73
CA LEU A 330 25.20 -27.60 -3.16
C LEU A 330 23.98 -28.46 -3.49
N GLY A 331 24.16 -29.58 -4.21
CA GLY A 331 23.06 -30.45 -4.62
C GLY A 331 22.31 -31.10 -3.46
N VAL A 332 23.02 -31.49 -2.39
CA VAL A 332 22.43 -32.05 -1.16
C VAL A 332 22.12 -30.95 -0.13
N SER A 333 22.56 -29.73 -0.40
CA SER A 333 22.37 -28.60 0.50
C SER A 333 23.04 -28.77 1.87
N TRP A 334 24.27 -29.27 1.90
CA TRP A 334 25.02 -29.48 3.13
C TRP A 334 25.35 -28.18 3.84
N ASN A 335 25.18 -28.14 5.17
CA ASN A 335 25.36 -26.92 5.97
C ASN A 335 26.84 -26.63 6.26
N ILE A 336 27.63 -27.65 6.61
CA ILE A 336 29.02 -27.47 6.99
C ILE A 336 29.87 -26.87 5.86
N PRO A 337 29.81 -27.39 4.61
CA PRO A 337 30.52 -26.79 3.48
C PRO A 337 30.14 -25.33 3.22
N ALA A 338 28.85 -25.00 3.34
CA ALA A 338 28.39 -23.63 3.15
C ALA A 338 28.94 -22.69 4.24
N HIS A 339 28.93 -23.12 5.49
CA HIS A 339 29.52 -22.38 6.61
C HIS A 339 31.02 -22.09 6.35
N TRP A 340 31.82 -23.14 6.05
CA TRP A 340 33.25 -22.95 5.80
C TRP A 340 33.56 -22.12 4.57
N THR A 341 32.75 -22.23 3.52
CA THR A 341 32.87 -21.36 2.33
C THR A 341 32.63 -19.90 2.67
N TYR A 342 31.62 -19.63 3.48
CA TYR A 342 31.33 -18.28 3.95
C TYR A 342 32.45 -17.74 4.86
N GLN A 343 32.89 -18.56 5.80
CA GLN A 343 33.99 -18.20 6.69
C GLN A 343 35.27 -17.88 5.93
N ALA A 344 35.59 -18.64 4.87
CA ALA A 344 36.74 -18.37 4.01
C ALA A 344 36.66 -17.00 3.31
N ILE A 345 35.44 -16.54 2.96
CA ILE A 345 35.28 -15.19 2.42
C ILE A 345 35.64 -14.14 3.48
N LEU A 346 35.11 -14.29 4.70
CA LEU A 346 35.40 -13.38 5.80
C LEU A 346 36.89 -13.36 6.15
N ASP A 347 37.50 -14.53 6.28
CA ASP A 347 38.94 -14.70 6.61
C ASP A 347 39.86 -14.10 5.55
N SER A 348 39.41 -14.05 4.29
CA SER A 348 40.14 -13.38 3.19
C SER A 348 40.10 -11.85 3.25
N GLY A 349 39.38 -11.28 4.22
CA GLY A 349 39.18 -9.84 4.35
C GLY A 349 38.15 -9.26 3.38
N ASN A 350 37.41 -10.14 2.66
CA ASN A 350 36.35 -9.73 1.75
C ASN A 350 34.99 -9.70 2.47
N SER A 351 34.02 -9.04 1.84
CA SER A 351 32.64 -8.97 2.33
C SER A 351 31.66 -9.32 1.20
N VAL A 352 30.63 -10.07 1.54
CA VAL A 352 29.52 -10.35 0.64
C VAL A 352 28.52 -9.19 0.54
N GLU A 353 28.70 -8.15 1.34
CA GLU A 353 27.80 -6.99 1.40
C GLU A 353 27.55 -6.36 0.03
N THR A 354 28.63 -6.23 -0.79
CA THR A 354 28.49 -5.64 -2.13
C THR A 354 27.62 -6.49 -3.06
N TYR A 355 27.70 -7.82 -2.95
CA TYR A 355 26.85 -8.72 -3.72
C TYR A 355 25.39 -8.62 -3.29
N MET A 356 25.14 -8.64 -1.98
CA MET A 356 23.79 -8.56 -1.42
C MET A 356 23.13 -7.21 -1.75
N LYS A 357 23.87 -6.10 -1.62
CA LYS A 357 23.37 -4.77 -2.00
C LYS A 357 23.01 -4.66 -3.49
N LYS A 358 23.79 -5.24 -4.39
CA LYS A 358 23.47 -5.28 -5.83
C LYS A 358 22.18 -6.03 -6.13
N MET A 359 21.85 -7.04 -5.33
CA MET A 359 20.61 -7.82 -5.42
C MET A 359 19.44 -7.20 -4.64
N GLY A 360 19.65 -6.04 -3.99
CA GLY A 360 18.62 -5.38 -3.19
C GLY A 360 18.37 -6.01 -1.83
N TYR A 361 19.23 -6.94 -1.39
CA TYR A 361 19.13 -7.55 -0.07
C TYR A 361 19.78 -6.68 1.00
N TYR A 362 19.06 -6.51 2.10
CA TYR A 362 19.61 -5.89 3.31
C TYR A 362 19.87 -6.97 4.36
N VAL A 363 21.12 -7.07 4.80
CA VAL A 363 21.56 -7.94 5.89
C VAL A 363 22.08 -7.04 7.01
N PRO A 364 21.49 -7.09 8.21
CA PRO A 364 21.87 -6.21 9.32
C PRO A 364 23.31 -6.41 9.79
N ASP A 365 23.77 -7.67 9.83
CA ASP A 365 25.08 -8.05 10.35
C ASP A 365 25.67 -9.23 9.56
N TYR A 366 26.75 -8.98 8.85
CA TYR A 366 27.46 -9.97 8.05
C TYR A 366 28.44 -10.84 8.89
N SER A 367 28.62 -10.57 10.18
CA SER A 367 29.45 -11.40 11.07
C SER A 367 28.73 -12.63 11.62
N VAL A 368 27.43 -12.75 11.40
CA VAL A 368 26.62 -13.87 11.87
C VAL A 368 27.00 -15.15 11.14
N GLU A 369 27.58 -16.12 11.85
CA GLU A 369 28.10 -17.37 11.28
C GLU A 369 27.05 -18.26 10.60
N SER A 370 25.77 -18.15 11.02
CA SER A 370 24.65 -18.89 10.46
C SER A 370 24.01 -18.23 9.23
N LEU A 371 24.48 -17.06 8.80
CA LEU A 371 23.97 -16.35 7.61
C LEU A 371 23.90 -17.25 6.36
N PRO A 372 24.94 -18.01 5.99
CA PRO A 372 24.92 -18.85 4.79
C PRO A 372 23.92 -20.02 4.90
N LEU A 373 23.32 -20.23 6.05
CA LEU A 373 22.28 -21.22 6.31
C LEU A 373 20.88 -20.60 6.40
N GLY A 374 20.79 -19.27 6.24
CA GLY A 374 19.56 -18.49 6.35
C GLY A 374 19.25 -17.97 7.75
N GLY A 375 20.14 -18.20 8.74
CA GLY A 375 20.03 -17.62 10.08
C GLY A 375 20.43 -16.15 10.07
N GLY A 376 19.85 -15.34 10.98
CA GLY A 376 20.23 -13.93 11.14
C GLY A 376 19.84 -13.01 9.97
N ILE A 377 19.22 -13.54 8.93
CA ILE A 377 18.62 -12.76 7.86
C ILE A 377 17.17 -12.51 8.26
N GLU A 378 16.84 -11.25 8.53
CA GLU A 378 15.44 -10.88 8.64
C GLU A 378 14.72 -11.19 7.34
N PRO A 379 13.51 -11.76 7.43
CA PRO A 379 12.79 -12.16 6.23
C PRO A 379 12.67 -10.98 5.27
N THR A 380 13.23 -11.16 4.11
CA THR A 380 12.97 -10.28 2.97
C THR A 380 11.94 -10.94 2.09
N VAL A 381 11.20 -10.15 1.36
CA VAL A 381 10.39 -10.65 0.26
C VAL A 381 11.35 -11.38 -0.69
N VAL A 382 11.12 -12.65 -0.92
CA VAL A 382 11.94 -13.47 -1.81
C VAL A 382 11.67 -13.10 -3.25
#